data_34f62da8177851538f0fee068cc6f3df
#
_entry.id   34f62da8177851538f0fee068cc6f3df
#
_cell.length_a   1.000
_cell.length_b   1.000
_cell.length_c   1.000
_cell.angle_alpha   90.00
_cell.angle_beta   90.00
_cell.angle_gamma   90.00
#
_symmetry.space_group_name_H-M   'P 1'
#
loop_
_entity.id
_entity.type
_entity.pdbx_description
1 polymer ?
#
loop_
_entity_poly.entity_id
_entity_poly.type
_entity_poly.pdbx_seq_one_letter_code
_entity_poly.pdbx_strand_id
1 'polypeptide(L)'
;LEAEGFEVEMLANNDERPNVVTRLKGNGSKEPLLIMAHTDTVNVDPAKWTFPPFSATVDGGYVYGRGAVDDKDNLAAGLMVMLELKRQGIKLDRDVIFLAESGEEGATEFGIEFMINEHFDKIESEFCLAEGGSVARVNREVQYAGIQSVEKIPYQINLTATGVAGHGSVPLQTNPVVRLAKAMAAVADWPSPIRLNETTAAYFERLAGISPPDAAARYLAVLDPATQAEADEYFREFEPRHASMLRSSLSPNIIDAGYRINVIPSEARGFVDFRALPDEDIEAFLDQVREVINDPAVEVALGPRNTRPRGEARLNTPAFSAIEAGITKHYGVVTLPTMSTGATDMAYLR
;
A
#
# COMPACT_ATOMS: atom_id res chain seq x y z
N LEU A 1 -14.27 -17.61 18.75
CA LEU A 1 -15.56 -16.96 18.42
C LEU A 1 -16.73 -17.82 18.84
N GLU A 2 -16.87 -19.06 18.37
CA GLU A 2 -18.00 -19.98 18.72
C GLU A 2 -18.10 -20.23 20.22
N ALA A 3 -16.97 -20.42 20.91
CA ALA A 3 -16.95 -20.57 22.38
C ALA A 3 -17.52 -19.36 23.15
N GLU A 4 -17.52 -18.19 22.52
CA GLU A 4 -18.12 -16.96 23.03
C GLU A 4 -19.54 -16.73 22.46
N GLY A 5 -20.10 -17.74 21.77
CA GLY A 5 -21.45 -17.73 21.24
C GLY A 5 -21.65 -16.82 20.01
N PHE A 6 -20.64 -16.64 19.19
CA PHE A 6 -20.80 -16.06 17.86
C PHE A 6 -21.21 -17.14 16.85
N GLU A 7 -22.04 -16.77 15.90
CA GLU A 7 -22.22 -17.55 14.68
C GLU A 7 -21.03 -17.24 13.76
N VAL A 8 -20.35 -18.29 13.29
CA VAL A 8 -19.14 -18.18 12.47
C VAL A 8 -19.39 -18.89 11.15
N GLU A 9 -19.15 -18.18 10.05
CA GLU A 9 -19.17 -18.75 8.71
C GLU A 9 -17.74 -18.86 8.20
N MET A 10 -17.40 -20.00 7.62
CA MET A 10 -16.14 -20.21 6.89
C MET A 10 -16.48 -20.34 5.42
N LEU A 11 -16.04 -19.37 4.62
CA LEU A 11 -16.34 -19.24 3.20
C LEU A 11 -15.04 -19.39 2.39
N ALA A 12 -15.01 -20.31 1.44
CA ALA A 12 -13.82 -20.60 0.66
C ALA A 12 -14.16 -21.09 -0.75
N ASN A 13 -13.44 -20.59 -1.74
CA ASN A 13 -13.34 -21.17 -3.08
C ASN A 13 -12.13 -22.10 -3.22
N ASN A 14 -11.29 -22.14 -2.18
CA ASN A 14 -10.17 -23.06 -2.00
C ASN A 14 -10.11 -23.48 -0.53
N ASP A 15 -10.23 -24.78 -0.25
CA ASP A 15 -10.32 -25.34 1.11
C ASP A 15 -9.13 -24.99 2.03
N GLU A 16 -7.98 -24.70 1.45
CA GLU A 16 -6.78 -24.32 2.19
C GLU A 16 -6.71 -22.80 2.51
N ARG A 17 -7.65 -22.02 1.98
CA ARG A 17 -7.68 -20.55 2.09
C ARG A 17 -9.07 -20.04 2.47
N PRO A 18 -9.60 -20.44 3.64
CA PRO A 18 -10.91 -19.97 4.07
C PRO A 18 -10.88 -18.51 4.55
N ASN A 19 -11.99 -17.83 4.32
CA ASN A 19 -12.32 -16.56 4.91
C ASN A 19 -13.28 -16.81 6.08
N VAL A 20 -13.06 -16.15 7.21
CA VAL A 20 -13.88 -16.31 8.41
C VAL A 20 -14.71 -15.06 8.62
N VAL A 21 -16.04 -15.21 8.63
CA VAL A 21 -16.97 -14.10 8.82
C VAL A 21 -17.81 -14.34 10.08
N THR A 22 -18.00 -13.28 10.85
CA THR A 22 -18.98 -13.26 11.94
C THR A 22 -19.61 -11.89 12.09
N ARG A 23 -20.82 -11.84 12.64
CA ARG A 23 -21.59 -10.60 12.79
C ARG A 23 -22.15 -10.45 14.18
N LEU A 24 -21.84 -9.35 14.83
CA LEU A 24 -22.47 -8.93 16.08
C LEU A 24 -23.63 -7.99 15.76
N LYS A 25 -24.85 -8.39 16.13
CA LYS A 25 -26.05 -7.65 15.82
C LYS A 25 -26.21 -6.39 16.64
N GLY A 26 -26.55 -5.30 15.97
CA GLY A 26 -27.05 -4.06 16.54
C GLY A 26 -28.58 -3.94 16.44
N ASN A 27 -29.11 -2.75 16.67
CA ASN A 27 -30.55 -2.48 16.54
C ASN A 27 -30.99 -2.14 15.11
N GLY A 28 -30.05 -2.10 14.14
CA GLY A 28 -30.31 -1.85 12.73
C GLY A 28 -30.70 -0.40 12.38
N SER A 29 -30.49 0.56 13.26
CA SER A 29 -30.79 1.98 12.97
C SER A 29 -29.75 2.66 12.08
N LYS A 30 -28.59 2.02 11.87
CA LYS A 30 -27.53 2.43 10.96
C LYS A 30 -27.01 1.22 10.16
N GLU A 31 -26.44 1.49 9.01
CA GLU A 31 -25.76 0.47 8.20
C GLU A 31 -24.56 -0.14 8.93
N PRO A 32 -24.18 -1.37 8.60
CA PRO A 32 -23.11 -2.09 9.30
C PRO A 32 -21.75 -1.40 9.24
N LEU A 33 -20.86 -1.80 10.16
CA LEU A 33 -19.43 -1.52 10.16
C LEU A 33 -18.68 -2.83 9.94
N LEU A 34 -17.75 -2.87 9.00
CA LEU A 34 -16.84 -4.00 8.79
C LEU A 34 -15.50 -3.73 9.49
N ILE A 35 -14.99 -4.74 10.19
CA ILE A 35 -13.60 -4.82 10.67
C ILE A 35 -12.96 -5.97 9.91
N MET A 36 -11.89 -5.67 9.16
CA MET A 36 -11.24 -6.61 8.27
C MET A 36 -9.75 -6.70 8.57
N ALA A 37 -9.21 -7.92 8.48
CA ALA A 37 -7.78 -8.18 8.58
C ALA A 37 -7.44 -9.45 7.81
N HIS A 38 -6.18 -9.57 7.31
CA HIS A 38 -5.82 -10.76 6.56
C HIS A 38 -5.05 -11.80 7.38
N THR A 39 -5.14 -13.05 6.94
CA THR A 39 -4.57 -14.21 7.65
C THR A 39 -3.30 -14.75 7.00
N ASP A 40 -3.12 -14.51 5.72
CA ASP A 40 -1.95 -14.96 4.96
C ASP A 40 -0.72 -14.07 5.19
N THR A 41 0.38 -14.41 4.58
CA THR A 41 1.66 -13.72 4.70
C THR A 41 2.48 -13.92 3.44
N VAL A 42 3.41 -13.00 3.17
CA VAL A 42 4.45 -13.23 2.15
C VAL A 42 5.39 -14.38 2.51
N ASN A 43 6.05 -14.92 1.51
CA ASN A 43 7.05 -15.96 1.66
C ASN A 43 8.28 -15.49 2.48
N VAL A 44 8.99 -16.46 3.06
CA VAL A 44 10.20 -16.22 3.84
C VAL A 44 11.34 -17.14 3.37
N ASP A 45 12.57 -16.68 3.58
CA ASP A 45 13.76 -17.54 3.58
C ASP A 45 14.13 -17.84 5.04
N PRO A 46 13.81 -19.03 5.57
CA PRO A 46 14.02 -19.36 6.98
C PRO A 46 15.47 -19.25 7.43
N ALA A 47 16.44 -19.39 6.51
CA ALA A 47 17.87 -19.29 6.82
C ALA A 47 18.31 -17.88 7.23
N LYS A 48 17.50 -16.86 6.94
CA LYS A 48 17.76 -15.45 7.29
C LYS A 48 17.11 -15.01 8.60
N TRP A 49 16.45 -15.94 9.31
CA TRP A 49 15.71 -15.60 10.52
C TRP A 49 16.45 -16.07 11.77
N THR A 50 16.49 -15.23 12.82
CA THR A 50 17.04 -15.57 14.14
C THR A 50 16.19 -16.60 14.87
N PHE A 51 14.87 -16.50 14.77
CA PHE A 51 13.89 -17.45 15.27
C PHE A 51 13.12 -18.08 14.10
N PRO A 52 12.56 -19.29 14.25
CA PRO A 52 11.72 -19.85 13.20
C PRO A 52 10.57 -18.90 12.83
N PRO A 53 10.40 -18.54 11.54
CA PRO A 53 9.54 -17.41 11.14
C PRO A 53 8.06 -17.58 11.45
N PHE A 54 7.58 -18.80 11.69
CA PHE A 54 6.17 -19.09 12.00
C PHE A 54 5.97 -19.68 13.40
N SER A 55 6.93 -19.52 14.31
CA SER A 55 6.86 -20.07 15.66
C SER A 55 6.18 -19.16 16.68
N ALA A 56 5.95 -17.89 16.35
CA ALA A 56 5.49 -16.86 17.27
C ALA A 56 6.32 -16.83 18.59
N THR A 57 7.64 -16.95 18.46
CA THR A 57 8.55 -16.98 19.62
C THR A 57 8.39 -15.68 20.41
N VAL A 58 8.18 -15.82 21.73
CA VAL A 58 8.13 -14.69 22.66
C VAL A 58 9.45 -14.60 23.39
N ASP A 59 10.20 -13.52 23.17
CA ASP A 59 11.45 -13.26 23.86
C ASP A 59 11.67 -11.76 24.10
N GLY A 60 12.25 -11.39 25.25
CA GLY A 60 12.52 -10.01 25.59
C GLY A 60 11.31 -9.05 25.58
N GLY A 61 10.08 -9.57 25.66
CA GLY A 61 8.84 -8.80 25.59
C GLY A 61 8.34 -8.54 24.16
N TYR A 62 8.89 -9.23 23.17
CA TYR A 62 8.52 -9.17 21.75
C TYR A 62 7.99 -10.50 21.28
N VAL A 63 7.08 -10.46 20.29
CA VAL A 63 6.64 -11.62 19.52
C VAL A 63 7.37 -11.60 18.18
N TYR A 64 8.15 -12.64 17.92
CA TYR A 64 8.93 -12.78 16.68
C TYR A 64 8.21 -13.72 15.72
N GLY A 65 7.93 -13.23 14.53
CA GLY A 65 7.30 -14.06 13.49
C GLY A 65 6.92 -13.28 12.24
N ARG A 66 6.88 -13.97 11.08
CA ARG A 66 6.28 -13.45 9.87
C ARG A 66 4.79 -13.32 10.11
N GLY A 67 4.18 -12.19 9.71
CA GLY A 67 2.77 -11.91 9.94
C GLY A 67 2.44 -11.40 11.35
N ALA A 68 3.44 -11.23 12.25
CA ALA A 68 3.17 -10.72 13.59
C ALA A 68 2.68 -9.27 13.64
N VAL A 69 3.10 -8.47 12.64
CA VAL A 69 2.68 -7.06 12.45
C VAL A 69 1.85 -6.89 11.18
N ASP A 70 2.09 -7.72 10.20
CA ASP A 70 1.39 -7.73 8.91
C ASP A 70 0.78 -9.13 8.70
N ASP A 71 -0.50 -9.39 9.07
CA ASP A 71 -1.47 -8.44 9.65
C ASP A 71 -2.16 -9.02 10.92
N LYS A 72 -1.48 -9.94 11.64
CA LYS A 72 -2.10 -10.67 12.77
C LYS A 72 -2.26 -9.84 14.04
N ASP A 73 -1.56 -8.71 14.17
CA ASP A 73 -1.82 -7.75 15.26
C ASP A 73 -3.17 -7.06 15.06
N ASN A 74 -3.47 -6.63 13.81
CA ASN A 74 -4.75 -6.05 13.45
C ASN A 74 -5.87 -7.09 13.54
N LEU A 75 -5.62 -8.33 13.08
CA LEU A 75 -6.54 -9.46 13.24
C LEU A 75 -6.90 -9.67 14.72
N ALA A 76 -5.90 -9.70 15.60
CA ALA A 76 -6.09 -9.89 17.02
C ALA A 76 -6.83 -8.70 17.67
N ALA A 77 -6.50 -7.48 17.27
CA ALA A 77 -7.16 -6.28 17.76
C ALA A 77 -8.66 -6.26 17.38
N GLY A 78 -8.97 -6.53 16.10
CA GLY A 78 -10.35 -6.63 15.61
C GLY A 78 -11.14 -7.72 16.31
N LEU A 79 -10.54 -8.90 16.47
CA LEU A 79 -11.14 -10.01 17.22
C LEU A 79 -11.44 -9.60 18.67
N MET A 80 -10.50 -8.95 19.35
CA MET A 80 -10.71 -8.50 20.74
C MET A 80 -11.81 -7.44 20.85
N VAL A 81 -11.94 -6.55 19.89
CA VAL A 81 -13.06 -5.59 19.84
C VAL A 81 -14.40 -6.33 19.77
N MET A 82 -14.54 -7.34 18.90
CA MET A 82 -15.76 -8.15 18.81
C MET A 82 -16.10 -8.84 20.12
N LEU A 83 -15.11 -9.47 20.75
CA LEU A 83 -15.26 -10.16 22.03
C LEU A 83 -15.69 -9.20 23.14
N GLU A 84 -15.04 -8.06 23.26
CA GLU A 84 -15.32 -7.08 24.32
C GLU A 84 -16.69 -6.41 24.13
N LEU A 85 -17.08 -6.05 22.92
CA LEU A 85 -18.43 -5.52 22.65
C LEU A 85 -19.52 -6.51 23.12
N LYS A 86 -19.33 -7.80 22.84
CA LYS A 86 -20.28 -8.85 23.22
C LYS A 86 -20.26 -9.12 24.73
N ARG A 87 -19.08 -9.30 25.33
CA ARG A 87 -18.90 -9.58 26.76
C ARG A 87 -19.48 -8.50 27.66
N GLN A 88 -19.29 -7.23 27.26
CA GLN A 88 -19.82 -6.07 27.98
C GLN A 88 -21.29 -5.79 27.67
N GLY A 89 -21.89 -6.49 26.72
CA GLY A 89 -23.29 -6.29 26.35
C GLY A 89 -23.57 -4.90 25.79
N ILE A 90 -22.60 -4.32 25.08
CA ILE A 90 -22.74 -2.97 24.51
C ILE A 90 -23.89 -2.96 23.51
N LYS A 91 -24.82 -2.03 23.70
CA LYS A 91 -25.93 -1.82 22.75
C LYS A 91 -25.43 -1.04 21.56
N LEU A 92 -25.49 -1.67 20.39
CA LEU A 92 -25.02 -1.11 19.13
C LEU A 92 -26.20 -0.61 18.31
N ASP A 93 -26.03 0.50 17.61
CA ASP A 93 -27.00 1.07 16.66
C ASP A 93 -26.80 0.49 15.24
N ARG A 94 -25.70 -0.22 15.00
CA ARG A 94 -25.36 -0.93 13.75
C ARG A 94 -24.81 -2.31 14.03
N ASP A 95 -24.92 -3.18 13.06
CA ASP A 95 -24.19 -4.45 13.11
C ASP A 95 -22.69 -4.17 13.00
N VAL A 96 -21.88 -4.98 13.68
CA VAL A 96 -20.42 -5.02 13.49
C VAL A 96 -20.07 -6.36 12.88
N ILE A 97 -19.47 -6.34 11.70
CA ILE A 97 -19.01 -7.50 10.97
C ILE A 97 -17.51 -7.63 11.19
N PHE A 98 -17.03 -8.85 11.38
CA PHE A 98 -15.59 -9.15 11.39
C PHE A 98 -15.29 -10.12 10.26
N LEU A 99 -14.33 -9.77 9.43
CA LEU A 99 -13.80 -10.59 8.35
C LEU A 99 -12.31 -10.83 8.60
N ALA A 100 -11.95 -12.11 8.75
CA ALA A 100 -10.56 -12.55 8.65
C ALA A 100 -10.38 -13.17 7.27
N GLU A 101 -9.82 -12.40 6.34
CA GLU A 101 -9.68 -12.80 4.94
C GLU A 101 -8.38 -13.53 4.65
N SER A 102 -8.32 -14.18 3.50
CA SER A 102 -7.13 -14.83 2.98
C SER A 102 -6.75 -14.26 1.63
N GLY A 103 -5.44 -14.20 1.33
CA GLY A 103 -4.96 -13.86 -0.01
C GLY A 103 -4.64 -12.39 -0.26
N GLU A 104 -4.61 -11.52 0.74
CA GLU A 104 -4.21 -10.11 0.59
C GLU A 104 -2.82 -9.98 -0.06
N GLU A 105 -1.88 -10.80 0.35
CA GLU A 105 -0.47 -10.81 -0.05
C GLU A 105 -0.23 -11.35 -1.49
N GLY A 106 -1.21 -11.12 -2.39
CA GLY A 106 -1.09 -11.37 -3.83
C GLY A 106 -1.91 -12.52 -4.40
N ALA A 107 -2.95 -12.95 -3.67
CA ALA A 107 -3.90 -13.97 -4.12
C ALA A 107 -5.34 -13.58 -3.78
N THR A 108 -5.72 -12.33 -4.12
CA THR A 108 -6.99 -11.68 -3.77
C THR A 108 -8.22 -12.41 -4.27
N GLU A 109 -8.05 -13.28 -5.29
CA GLU A 109 -9.08 -14.16 -5.81
C GLU A 109 -9.60 -15.20 -4.78
N PHE A 110 -8.85 -15.45 -3.71
CA PHE A 110 -9.28 -16.31 -2.60
C PHE A 110 -9.86 -15.55 -1.42
N GLY A 111 -9.55 -14.26 -1.31
CA GLY A 111 -9.96 -13.34 -0.25
C GLY A 111 -11.03 -12.36 -0.69
N ILE A 112 -10.67 -11.08 -0.74
CA ILE A 112 -11.60 -9.98 -0.96
C ILE A 112 -12.37 -10.08 -2.29
N GLU A 113 -11.75 -10.51 -3.38
CA GLU A 113 -12.45 -10.65 -4.66
C GLU A 113 -13.52 -11.75 -4.60
N PHE A 114 -13.22 -12.88 -3.97
CA PHE A 114 -14.20 -13.94 -3.73
C PHE A 114 -15.35 -13.44 -2.85
N MET A 115 -15.05 -12.73 -1.76
CA MET A 115 -16.05 -12.19 -0.85
C MET A 115 -16.97 -11.17 -1.55
N ILE A 116 -16.43 -10.31 -2.41
CA ILE A 116 -17.21 -9.32 -3.15
C ILE A 116 -18.07 -9.97 -4.23
N ASN A 117 -17.50 -10.92 -4.96
CA ASN A 117 -18.19 -11.50 -6.12
C ASN A 117 -19.28 -12.51 -5.74
N GLU A 118 -19.10 -13.26 -4.64
CA GLU A 118 -19.98 -14.36 -4.28
C GLU A 118 -20.69 -14.19 -2.94
N HIS A 119 -20.17 -13.35 -2.02
CA HIS A 119 -20.66 -13.21 -0.64
C HIS A 119 -20.72 -11.75 -0.17
N PHE A 120 -20.97 -10.80 -1.07
CA PHE A 120 -20.99 -9.37 -0.71
C PHE A 120 -22.02 -9.07 0.38
N ASP A 121 -23.16 -9.73 0.39
CA ASP A 121 -24.22 -9.63 1.41
C ASP A 121 -23.71 -9.91 2.84
N LYS A 122 -22.62 -10.67 2.98
CA LYS A 122 -22.00 -10.98 4.28
C LYS A 122 -21.14 -9.86 4.82
N ILE A 123 -20.58 -9.02 3.93
CA ILE A 123 -19.59 -7.98 4.26
C ILE A 123 -20.07 -6.56 3.92
N GLU A 124 -21.24 -6.41 3.29
CA GLU A 124 -21.79 -5.11 2.94
C GLU A 124 -21.90 -4.20 4.17
N SER A 125 -21.31 -3.00 4.09
CA SER A 125 -21.15 -2.08 5.21
C SER A 125 -21.02 -0.64 4.76
N GLU A 126 -21.39 0.31 5.65
CA GLU A 126 -21.20 1.75 5.40
C GLU A 126 -19.74 2.16 5.50
N PHE A 127 -19.01 1.54 6.40
CA PHE A 127 -17.58 1.79 6.63
C PHE A 127 -16.84 0.48 6.84
N CYS A 128 -15.58 0.45 6.42
CA CYS A 128 -14.64 -0.61 6.72
C CYS A 128 -13.42 -0.06 7.46
N LEU A 129 -13.01 -0.76 8.51
CA LEU A 129 -11.75 -0.56 9.21
C LEU A 129 -10.87 -1.77 8.91
N ALA A 130 -9.70 -1.54 8.34
CA ALA A 130 -8.74 -2.59 8.01
C ALA A 130 -7.32 -2.12 8.33
N GLU A 131 -6.34 -2.82 7.82
CA GLU A 131 -4.94 -2.43 7.94
C GLU A 131 -4.67 -1.04 7.36
N GLY A 132 -3.55 -0.46 7.75
CA GLY A 132 -3.12 0.87 7.32
C GLY A 132 -3.15 1.88 8.47
N GLY A 133 -2.66 3.08 8.17
CA GLY A 133 -2.42 4.05 9.22
C GLY A 133 -1.21 3.68 10.09
N SER A 134 -0.95 4.45 11.11
CA SER A 134 0.17 4.18 12.03
C SER A 134 0.10 5.08 13.26
N VAL A 135 0.76 4.65 14.33
CA VAL A 135 1.03 5.51 15.50
C VAL A 135 2.52 5.79 15.56
N ALA A 136 2.92 7.03 15.27
CA ALA A 136 4.31 7.44 15.33
C ALA A 136 4.77 7.60 16.77
N ARG A 137 5.80 6.84 17.16
CA ARG A 137 6.32 6.81 18.53
C ARG A 137 7.82 7.10 18.54
N VAL A 138 8.22 8.12 19.26
CA VAL A 138 9.62 8.50 19.45
C VAL A 138 9.92 8.51 20.95
N ASN A 139 11.00 7.87 21.37
CA ASN A 139 11.40 7.77 22.77
C ASN A 139 10.28 7.30 23.73
N ARG A 140 9.43 6.37 23.25
CA ARG A 140 8.25 5.85 23.95
C ARG A 140 7.06 6.81 24.06
N GLU A 141 7.13 7.99 23.49
CA GLU A 141 6.04 8.96 23.45
C GLU A 141 5.37 8.97 22.07
N VAL A 142 4.04 8.94 22.05
CA VAL A 142 3.26 9.05 20.81
C VAL A 142 3.31 10.50 20.35
N GLN A 143 3.72 10.72 19.10
CA GLN A 143 3.86 12.04 18.51
C GLN A 143 2.60 12.43 17.70
N TYR A 144 2.11 11.50 16.93
CA TYR A 144 0.88 11.62 16.14
C TYR A 144 0.36 10.23 15.76
N ALA A 145 -0.86 10.17 15.27
CA ALA A 145 -1.39 8.96 14.64
C ALA A 145 -1.83 9.25 13.21
N GLY A 146 -1.53 8.34 12.30
CA GLY A 146 -1.95 8.39 10.90
C GLY A 146 -3.24 7.62 10.68
N ILE A 147 -4.20 8.21 9.95
CA ILE A 147 -5.39 7.53 9.45
C ILE A 147 -5.23 7.41 7.94
N GLN A 148 -5.08 6.18 7.44
CA GLN A 148 -4.97 5.95 6.00
C GLN A 148 -6.33 6.10 5.33
N SER A 149 -6.45 7.07 4.42
CA SER A 149 -7.67 7.34 3.67
C SER A 149 -7.54 7.05 2.17
N VAL A 150 -6.31 6.94 1.69
CA VAL A 150 -6.01 6.71 0.28
C VAL A 150 -4.73 5.92 0.14
N GLU A 151 -4.54 5.25 -1.00
CA GLU A 151 -3.34 4.49 -1.32
C GLU A 151 -3.01 4.59 -2.81
N LYS A 152 -1.75 4.31 -3.15
CA LYS A 152 -1.31 4.22 -4.54
C LYS A 152 -1.73 2.90 -5.16
N ILE A 153 -1.85 2.93 -6.49
CA ILE A 153 -2.20 1.74 -7.27
C ILE A 153 -0.91 1.13 -7.85
N PRO A 154 -0.62 -0.14 -7.56
CA PRO A 154 0.56 -0.81 -8.09
C PRO A 154 0.38 -1.22 -9.54
N TYR A 155 1.33 -0.84 -10.38
CA TYR A 155 1.49 -1.28 -11.76
C TYR A 155 2.91 -1.78 -11.98
N GLN A 156 3.11 -2.51 -13.06
CA GLN A 156 4.43 -2.84 -13.59
C GLN A 156 4.58 -2.22 -14.97
N ILE A 157 5.71 -1.55 -15.23
CA ILE A 157 6.08 -1.15 -16.59
C ILE A 157 7.19 -2.06 -17.08
N ASN A 158 7.00 -2.61 -18.28
CA ASN A 158 8.00 -3.38 -18.99
C ASN A 158 8.67 -2.49 -20.03
N LEU A 159 10.00 -2.48 -19.99
CA LEU A 159 10.84 -1.83 -21.00
C LEU A 159 11.50 -2.93 -21.83
N THR A 160 11.24 -2.95 -23.14
CA THR A 160 11.84 -3.94 -24.06
C THR A 160 12.68 -3.21 -25.11
N ALA A 161 13.99 -3.27 -24.97
CA ALA A 161 14.92 -2.72 -25.93
C ALA A 161 15.25 -3.77 -27.00
N THR A 162 15.21 -3.40 -28.27
CA THR A 162 15.53 -4.27 -29.39
C THR A 162 16.70 -3.72 -30.21
N GLY A 163 17.41 -4.63 -30.91
CA GLY A 163 18.52 -4.27 -31.76
C GLY A 163 19.09 -5.42 -32.57
N VAL A 164 20.17 -5.16 -33.28
CA VAL A 164 20.83 -6.20 -34.09
C VAL A 164 21.74 -7.04 -33.22
N ALA A 165 21.56 -8.35 -33.26
CA ALA A 165 22.47 -9.30 -32.62
C ALA A 165 23.82 -9.33 -33.31
N GLY A 166 24.90 -9.59 -32.54
CA GLY A 166 26.23 -9.56 -33.11
C GLY A 166 27.31 -10.14 -32.21
N HIS A 167 28.56 -10.08 -32.72
CA HIS A 167 29.71 -10.53 -31.93
C HIS A 167 30.24 -9.35 -31.09
N GLY A 168 30.50 -9.58 -29.80
CA GLY A 168 30.93 -8.55 -28.85
C GLY A 168 32.23 -7.81 -29.21
N SER A 169 33.09 -8.40 -30.06
CA SER A 169 34.30 -7.76 -30.56
C SER A 169 34.02 -6.64 -31.61
N VAL A 170 32.78 -6.55 -32.08
CA VAL A 170 32.31 -5.51 -33.00
C VAL A 170 31.19 -4.72 -32.32
N PRO A 171 31.50 -3.69 -31.51
CA PRO A 171 30.48 -2.93 -30.78
C PRO A 171 29.45 -2.30 -31.71
N LEU A 172 28.18 -2.57 -31.50
CA LEU A 172 27.08 -2.01 -32.29
C LEU A 172 26.41 -0.85 -31.54
N GLN A 173 26.11 0.24 -32.23
CA GLN A 173 25.34 1.37 -31.67
C GLN A 173 23.90 0.97 -31.31
N THR A 174 23.40 -0.10 -31.93
CA THR A 174 22.06 -0.64 -31.71
C THR A 174 21.99 -1.69 -30.60
N ASN A 175 23.06 -1.84 -29.78
CA ASN A 175 23.10 -2.84 -28.71
C ASN A 175 21.96 -2.65 -27.71
N PRO A 176 21.01 -3.60 -27.60
CA PRO A 176 19.84 -3.48 -26.73
C PRO A 176 20.18 -3.31 -25.24
N VAL A 177 21.27 -3.93 -24.79
CA VAL A 177 21.72 -3.83 -23.39
C VAL A 177 22.07 -2.38 -23.05
N VAL A 178 22.74 -1.68 -23.96
CA VAL A 178 23.11 -0.27 -23.76
C VAL A 178 21.88 0.65 -23.83
N ARG A 179 20.97 0.37 -24.76
CA ARG A 179 19.70 1.11 -24.85
C ARG A 179 18.87 0.97 -23.59
N LEU A 180 18.68 -0.28 -23.12
CA LEU A 180 17.94 -0.55 -21.89
C LEU A 180 18.59 0.11 -20.68
N ALA A 181 19.92 0.00 -20.53
CA ALA A 181 20.60 0.66 -19.40
C ALA A 181 20.39 2.16 -19.36
N LYS A 182 20.39 2.84 -20.53
CA LYS A 182 20.08 4.27 -20.64
C LYS A 182 18.62 4.56 -20.31
N ALA A 183 17.68 3.74 -20.79
CA ALA A 183 16.26 3.90 -20.49
C ALA A 183 15.97 3.76 -18.99
N MET A 184 16.54 2.73 -18.35
CA MET A 184 16.40 2.52 -16.91
C MET A 184 16.99 3.67 -16.09
N ALA A 185 18.15 4.19 -16.48
CA ALA A 185 18.75 5.35 -15.83
C ALA A 185 17.89 6.61 -16.02
N ALA A 186 17.40 6.87 -17.24
CA ALA A 186 16.55 8.02 -17.52
C ALA A 186 15.25 7.98 -16.70
N VAL A 187 14.63 6.81 -16.55
CA VAL A 187 13.44 6.62 -15.70
C VAL A 187 13.77 6.83 -14.22
N ALA A 188 14.93 6.33 -13.75
CA ALA A 188 15.35 6.50 -12.36
C ALA A 188 15.65 7.97 -12.01
N ASP A 189 16.22 8.72 -12.93
CA ASP A 189 16.61 10.12 -12.74
C ASP A 189 15.44 11.09 -12.91
N TRP A 190 14.32 10.64 -13.50
CA TRP A 190 13.18 11.51 -13.77
C TRP A 190 12.31 11.74 -12.53
N PRO A 191 12.26 12.97 -12.00
CA PRO A 191 11.32 13.35 -10.98
C PRO A 191 9.96 13.58 -11.62
N SER A 192 9.10 12.54 -11.68
CA SER A 192 7.75 12.70 -12.21
C SER A 192 7.00 13.87 -11.54
N PRO A 193 6.00 14.47 -12.19
CA PRO A 193 5.35 15.68 -11.70
C PRO A 193 4.77 15.56 -10.29
N ILE A 194 4.93 16.62 -9.49
CA ILE A 194 4.29 16.73 -8.18
C ILE A 194 2.80 16.95 -8.38
N ARG A 195 2.00 16.13 -7.68
CA ARG A 195 0.54 16.25 -7.62
C ARG A 195 0.06 15.92 -6.21
N LEU A 196 -0.55 16.89 -5.56
CA LEU A 196 -1.17 16.70 -4.25
C LEU A 196 -2.67 16.37 -4.43
N ASN A 197 -3.16 15.46 -3.60
CA ASN A 197 -4.59 15.27 -3.36
C ASN A 197 -5.00 15.86 -2.01
N GLU A 198 -6.30 15.80 -1.68
CA GLU A 198 -6.82 16.32 -0.40
C GLU A 198 -6.08 15.71 0.81
N THR A 199 -5.85 14.40 0.78
CA THR A 199 -5.18 13.67 1.85
C THR A 199 -3.73 14.11 2.04
N THR A 200 -2.94 14.17 0.97
CA THR A 200 -1.53 14.54 1.06
C THR A 200 -1.34 16.02 1.40
N ALA A 201 -2.20 16.90 0.90
CA ALA A 201 -2.18 18.30 1.30
C ALA A 201 -2.47 18.47 2.81
N ALA A 202 -3.55 17.87 3.30
CA ALA A 202 -3.89 17.90 4.72
C ALA A 202 -2.84 17.21 5.61
N TYR A 203 -2.16 16.16 5.10
CA TYR A 203 -1.04 15.53 5.79
C TYR A 203 0.08 16.51 6.05
N PHE A 204 0.59 17.18 5.01
CA PHE A 204 1.73 18.11 5.14
C PHE A 204 1.36 19.35 5.96
N GLU A 205 0.14 19.88 5.82
CA GLU A 205 -0.33 21.00 6.63
C GLU A 205 -0.35 20.65 8.13
N ARG A 206 -0.95 19.50 8.49
CA ARG A 206 -1.03 19.06 9.88
C ARG A 206 0.33 18.67 10.45
N LEU A 207 1.18 18.03 9.65
CA LEU A 207 2.54 17.65 10.05
C LEU A 207 3.39 18.88 10.34
N ALA A 208 3.28 19.93 9.53
CA ALA A 208 3.94 21.21 9.77
C ALA A 208 3.57 21.80 11.14
N GLY A 209 2.29 21.70 11.52
CA GLY A 209 1.79 22.22 12.80
C GLY A 209 2.39 21.59 14.06
N ILE A 210 3.02 20.42 13.93
CA ILE A 210 3.64 19.67 15.04
C ILE A 210 5.16 19.52 14.90
N SER A 211 5.73 20.08 13.85
CA SER A 211 7.16 19.92 13.51
C SER A 211 7.99 21.12 13.96
N PRO A 212 9.31 20.94 14.16
CA PRO A 212 10.22 22.05 14.37
C PRO A 212 10.17 23.07 13.21
N PRO A 213 10.48 24.36 13.46
CA PRO A 213 10.28 25.44 12.47
C PRO A 213 10.85 25.17 11.08
N ASP A 214 12.07 24.62 10.98
CA ASP A 214 12.74 24.34 9.71
C ASP A 214 12.05 23.21 8.93
N ALA A 215 11.60 22.17 9.62
CA ALA A 215 10.84 21.08 9.02
C ALA A 215 9.43 21.55 8.63
N ALA A 216 8.77 22.33 9.50
CA ALA A 216 7.47 22.91 9.21
C ALA A 216 7.48 23.79 7.96
N ALA A 217 8.53 24.63 7.80
CA ALA A 217 8.68 25.45 6.60
C ALA A 217 8.80 24.60 5.32
N ARG A 218 9.56 23.51 5.35
CA ARG A 218 9.66 22.58 4.20
C ARG A 218 8.34 21.87 3.88
N TYR A 219 7.61 21.41 4.91
CA TYR A 219 6.31 20.77 4.70
C TYR A 219 5.27 21.72 4.13
N LEU A 220 5.27 22.98 4.56
CA LEU A 220 4.39 24.01 3.97
C LEU A 220 4.82 24.41 2.55
N ALA A 221 6.13 24.43 2.27
CA ALA A 221 6.65 24.78 0.95
C ALA A 221 6.16 23.82 -0.16
N VAL A 222 5.84 22.56 0.17
CA VAL A 222 5.28 21.58 -0.78
C VAL A 222 3.89 21.98 -1.27
N LEU A 223 3.14 22.74 -0.46
CA LEU A 223 1.77 23.14 -0.77
C LEU A 223 1.71 24.32 -1.75
N ASP A 224 2.81 25.04 -1.94
CA ASP A 224 2.90 26.17 -2.85
C ASP A 224 3.68 25.80 -4.12
N PRO A 225 3.07 25.87 -5.32
CA PRO A 225 3.74 25.59 -6.59
C PRO A 225 5.04 26.41 -6.83
N ALA A 226 5.18 27.57 -6.19
CA ALA A 226 6.37 28.41 -6.33
C ALA A 226 7.60 27.88 -5.55
N THR A 227 7.38 27.10 -4.50
CA THR A 227 8.43 26.62 -3.58
C THR A 227 8.54 25.11 -3.51
N GLN A 228 7.57 24.38 -4.05
CA GLN A 228 7.49 22.91 -3.95
C GLN A 228 8.71 22.18 -4.51
N ALA A 229 9.37 22.73 -5.54
CA ALA A 229 10.51 22.08 -6.20
C ALA A 229 11.73 21.96 -5.27
N GLU A 230 12.02 23.00 -4.47
CA GLU A 230 13.13 22.99 -3.51
C GLU A 230 12.84 22.02 -2.35
N ALA A 231 11.60 22.01 -1.85
CA ALA A 231 11.19 21.06 -0.82
C ALA A 231 11.25 19.61 -1.33
N ASP A 232 10.85 19.35 -2.55
CA ASP A 232 10.92 18.04 -3.19
C ASP A 232 12.36 17.52 -3.34
N GLU A 233 13.30 18.39 -3.74
CA GLU A 233 14.71 18.02 -3.84
C GLU A 233 15.23 17.50 -2.48
N TYR A 234 14.91 18.20 -1.41
CA TYR A 234 15.24 17.76 -0.05
C TYR A 234 14.58 16.42 0.29
N PHE A 235 13.29 16.23 -0.03
CA PHE A 235 12.59 15.00 0.29
C PHE A 235 13.15 13.81 -0.48
N ARG A 236 13.51 13.97 -1.74
CA ARG A 236 14.10 12.89 -2.53
C ARG A 236 15.42 12.39 -1.94
N GLU A 237 16.18 13.26 -1.30
CA GLU A 237 17.47 12.92 -0.69
C GLU A 237 17.32 12.40 0.74
N PHE A 238 16.51 13.07 1.58
CA PHE A 238 16.49 12.84 3.01
C PHE A 238 15.18 12.25 3.55
N GLU A 239 14.08 12.39 2.82
CA GLU A 239 12.76 11.93 3.22
C GLU A 239 12.03 11.22 2.07
N PRO A 240 12.56 10.11 1.51
CA PRO A 240 12.07 9.50 0.26
C PRO A 240 10.61 9.04 0.33
N ARG A 241 10.08 8.74 1.53
CA ARG A 241 8.67 8.44 1.71
C ARG A 241 7.80 9.66 1.39
N HIS A 242 8.17 10.85 1.86
CA HIS A 242 7.48 12.09 1.53
C HIS A 242 7.56 12.40 0.03
N ALA A 243 8.75 12.26 -0.58
CA ALA A 243 8.91 12.41 -2.02
C ALA A 243 7.97 11.46 -2.80
N SER A 244 7.84 10.21 -2.35
CA SER A 244 6.93 9.24 -2.97
C SER A 244 5.46 9.64 -2.81
N MET A 245 5.05 10.24 -1.70
CA MET A 245 3.67 10.69 -1.49
C MET A 245 3.25 11.83 -2.43
N LEU A 246 4.20 12.57 -2.99
CA LEU A 246 3.93 13.73 -3.84
C LEU A 246 3.58 13.39 -5.28
N ARG A 247 3.77 12.15 -5.74
CA ARG A 247 3.73 11.82 -7.17
C ARG A 247 3.45 10.36 -7.45
N SER A 248 3.11 10.05 -8.68
CA SER A 248 3.25 8.70 -9.22
C SER A 248 4.73 8.36 -9.33
N SER A 249 5.18 7.30 -8.67
CA SER A 249 6.60 7.00 -8.51
C SER A 249 7.03 5.75 -9.28
N LEU A 250 8.26 5.77 -9.76
CA LEU A 250 8.89 4.73 -10.56
C LEU A 250 10.13 4.18 -9.85
N SER A 251 10.25 2.86 -9.78
CA SER A 251 11.44 2.18 -9.26
C SER A 251 11.90 1.11 -10.24
N PRO A 252 12.99 1.36 -11.01
CA PRO A 252 13.59 0.36 -11.89
C PRO A 252 14.29 -0.72 -11.07
N ASN A 253 13.71 -1.94 -10.99
CA ASN A 253 14.16 -2.96 -10.05
C ASN A 253 14.83 -4.18 -10.69
N ILE A 254 14.51 -4.50 -11.96
CA ILE A 254 14.99 -5.72 -12.61
C ILE A 254 15.50 -5.38 -14.01
N ILE A 255 16.67 -5.92 -14.36
CA ILE A 255 17.23 -5.93 -15.72
C ILE A 255 17.53 -7.38 -16.09
N ASP A 256 17.03 -7.82 -17.25
CA ASP A 256 17.30 -9.13 -17.85
C ASP A 256 17.88 -8.91 -19.25
N ALA A 257 19.19 -9.15 -19.40
CA ALA A 257 19.89 -8.79 -20.62
C ALA A 257 21.15 -9.63 -20.87
N GLY A 258 21.21 -10.24 -22.05
CA GLY A 258 22.36 -11.01 -22.48
C GLY A 258 22.52 -12.36 -21.77
N TYR A 259 23.31 -13.24 -22.37
CA TYR A 259 23.54 -14.59 -21.86
C TYR A 259 25.02 -15.05 -22.03
N ARG A 260 25.83 -14.27 -22.74
CA ARG A 260 27.23 -14.60 -22.97
C ARG A 260 28.05 -13.35 -23.26
N ILE A 261 29.25 -13.24 -22.67
CA ILE A 261 30.08 -12.03 -22.73
C ILE A 261 30.47 -11.61 -24.15
N ASN A 262 30.62 -12.53 -25.09
CA ASN A 262 31.03 -12.26 -26.46
C ASN A 262 29.86 -12.18 -27.46
N VAL A 263 28.60 -12.10 -26.98
CA VAL A 263 27.41 -12.02 -27.83
C VAL A 263 26.62 -10.74 -27.47
N ILE A 264 26.32 -9.93 -28.51
CA ILE A 264 25.35 -8.86 -28.42
C ILE A 264 23.97 -9.49 -28.64
N PRO A 265 23.04 -9.44 -27.66
CA PRO A 265 21.70 -10.01 -27.82
C PRO A 265 20.86 -9.20 -28.78
N SER A 266 19.75 -9.73 -29.29
CA SER A 266 18.77 -8.98 -30.08
C SER A 266 17.74 -8.22 -29.23
N GLU A 267 17.67 -8.56 -27.94
CA GLU A 267 16.69 -8.01 -27.00
C GLU A 267 17.28 -7.89 -25.58
N ALA A 268 16.79 -6.91 -24.82
CA ALA A 268 17.03 -6.74 -23.40
C ALA A 268 15.76 -6.21 -22.73
N ARG A 269 15.43 -6.69 -21.53
CA ARG A 269 14.19 -6.35 -20.82
C ARG A 269 14.50 -5.75 -19.47
N GLY A 270 13.68 -4.73 -19.10
CA GLY A 270 13.70 -4.11 -17.79
C GLY A 270 12.30 -4.05 -17.19
N PHE A 271 12.22 -4.13 -15.86
CA PHE A 271 10.95 -4.08 -15.15
C PHE A 271 11.00 -2.99 -14.10
N VAL A 272 10.00 -2.11 -14.14
CA VAL A 272 9.87 -0.93 -13.28
C VAL A 272 8.63 -1.11 -12.41
N ASP A 273 8.78 -1.02 -11.09
CA ASP A 273 7.65 -0.90 -10.17
C ASP A 273 7.09 0.52 -10.32
N PHE A 274 5.85 0.61 -10.76
CA PHE A 274 5.13 1.86 -10.95
C PHE A 274 4.02 1.96 -9.91
N ARG A 275 4.10 2.97 -9.03
CA ARG A 275 3.10 3.26 -8.02
C ARG A 275 2.36 4.53 -8.40
N ALA A 276 1.20 4.36 -9.04
CA ALA A 276 0.38 5.44 -9.55
C ALA A 276 -0.41 6.13 -8.43
N LEU A 277 -0.60 7.43 -8.54
CA LEU A 277 -1.62 8.14 -7.76
C LEU A 277 -3.02 7.62 -8.12
N PRO A 278 -4.00 7.67 -7.22
CA PRO A 278 -5.34 7.10 -7.45
C PRO A 278 -6.05 7.67 -8.68
N ASP A 279 -5.79 8.93 -9.00
CA ASP A 279 -6.37 9.69 -10.10
C ASP A 279 -5.47 9.77 -11.35
N GLU A 280 -4.39 8.96 -11.42
CA GLU A 280 -3.44 9.00 -12.52
C GLU A 280 -4.06 8.54 -13.84
N ASP A 281 -3.84 9.29 -14.90
CA ASP A 281 -4.07 8.84 -16.26
C ASP A 281 -2.88 7.98 -16.70
N ILE A 282 -3.08 6.68 -16.68
CA ILE A 282 -2.01 5.71 -16.90
C ILE A 282 -1.43 5.80 -18.30
N GLU A 283 -2.26 5.99 -19.34
CA GLU A 283 -1.77 6.09 -20.72
C GLU A 283 -0.99 7.39 -20.93
N ALA A 284 -1.51 8.51 -20.43
CA ALA A 284 -0.77 9.78 -20.49
C ALA A 284 0.54 9.73 -19.70
N PHE A 285 0.59 8.99 -18.59
CA PHE A 285 1.82 8.81 -17.83
C PHE A 285 2.83 7.93 -18.57
N LEU A 286 2.39 6.87 -19.25
CA LEU A 286 3.27 6.04 -20.09
C LEU A 286 3.83 6.84 -21.27
N ASP A 287 3.07 7.79 -21.83
CA ASP A 287 3.58 8.69 -22.88
C ASP A 287 4.71 9.58 -22.34
N GLN A 288 4.58 10.12 -21.13
CA GLN A 288 5.67 10.85 -20.48
C GLN A 288 6.91 9.96 -20.26
N VAL A 289 6.74 8.70 -19.85
CA VAL A 289 7.85 7.76 -19.72
C VAL A 289 8.54 7.52 -21.07
N ARG A 290 7.78 7.38 -22.16
CA ARG A 290 8.32 7.26 -23.53
C ARG A 290 9.13 8.50 -23.92
N GLU A 291 8.62 9.69 -23.62
CA GLU A 291 9.33 10.96 -23.87
C GLU A 291 10.64 11.06 -23.09
N VAL A 292 10.64 10.66 -21.82
CA VAL A 292 11.84 10.65 -20.96
C VAL A 292 12.90 9.68 -21.48
N ILE A 293 12.50 8.49 -21.91
CA ILE A 293 13.41 7.49 -22.49
C ILE A 293 13.96 7.98 -23.84
N ASN A 294 13.15 8.61 -24.66
CA ASN A 294 13.49 9.19 -25.96
C ASN A 294 14.27 8.23 -26.88
N ASP A 295 13.95 6.94 -26.87
CA ASP A 295 14.51 5.94 -27.79
C ASP A 295 13.36 5.07 -28.36
N PRO A 296 13.01 5.23 -29.67
CA PRO A 296 11.89 4.48 -30.28
C PRO A 296 12.14 2.96 -30.40
N ALA A 297 13.35 2.49 -30.13
CA ALA A 297 13.67 1.07 -30.09
C ALA A 297 13.55 0.49 -28.66
N VAL A 298 13.04 1.26 -27.73
CA VAL A 298 12.63 0.83 -26.40
C VAL A 298 11.10 0.91 -26.32
N GLU A 299 10.46 -0.24 -26.37
CA GLU A 299 9.03 -0.36 -26.14
C GLU A 299 8.72 -0.15 -24.65
N VAL A 300 7.68 0.62 -24.34
CA VAL A 300 7.15 0.86 -22.99
C VAL A 300 5.72 0.36 -22.93
N ALA A 301 5.48 -0.67 -22.13
CA ALA A 301 4.17 -1.29 -21.98
C ALA A 301 3.86 -1.64 -20.52
N LEU A 302 2.58 -1.73 -20.16
CA LEU A 302 2.19 -2.31 -18.87
C LEU A 302 2.50 -3.80 -18.86
N GLY A 303 3.03 -4.27 -17.74
CA GLY A 303 3.23 -5.69 -17.47
C GLY A 303 1.97 -6.34 -16.86
N PRO A 304 1.94 -7.68 -16.83
CA PRO A 304 0.88 -8.45 -16.21
C PRO A 304 1.00 -8.36 -14.68
N ARG A 305 0.38 -7.38 -14.07
CA ARG A 305 0.26 -7.28 -12.63
C ARG A 305 -1.21 -7.09 -12.28
N ASN A 306 -1.68 -7.80 -11.25
CA ASN A 306 -2.97 -7.53 -10.69
C ASN A 306 -2.93 -6.14 -10.05
N THR A 307 -3.72 -5.24 -10.61
CA THR A 307 -3.87 -3.89 -10.08
C THR A 307 -5.03 -3.88 -9.10
N ARG A 308 -4.94 -3.03 -8.07
CA ARG A 308 -6.08 -2.75 -7.19
C ARG A 308 -7.04 -1.77 -7.87
N PRO A 309 -8.34 -1.81 -7.56
CA PRO A 309 -9.29 -0.79 -8.00
C PRO A 309 -8.88 0.63 -7.56
N ARG A 310 -9.39 1.63 -8.27
CA ARG A 310 -9.21 3.03 -7.88
C ARG A 310 -10.22 3.40 -6.82
N GLY A 311 -9.80 4.08 -5.78
CA GLY A 311 -10.69 4.58 -4.75
C GLY A 311 -9.96 5.39 -3.69
N GLU A 312 -10.68 6.29 -3.05
CA GLU A 312 -10.20 7.05 -1.92
C GLU A 312 -11.32 7.27 -0.91
N ALA A 313 -11.01 7.18 0.37
CA ALA A 313 -11.92 7.53 1.42
C ALA A 313 -11.84 9.05 1.69
N ARG A 314 -13.01 9.69 1.77
CA ARG A 314 -13.11 11.13 2.08
C ARG A 314 -12.73 11.40 3.54
N LEU A 315 -12.11 12.54 3.80
CA LEU A 315 -11.71 12.94 5.15
C LEU A 315 -12.91 13.41 6.01
N ASN A 316 -13.95 13.91 5.38
CA ASN A 316 -15.14 14.47 6.07
C ASN A 316 -16.22 13.40 6.38
N THR A 317 -15.82 12.22 6.81
CA THR A 317 -16.74 11.12 7.14
C THR A 317 -16.95 10.97 8.66
N PRO A 318 -18.10 10.43 9.10
CA PRO A 318 -18.29 10.05 10.50
C PRO A 318 -17.26 9.05 11.01
N ALA A 319 -16.79 8.13 10.18
CA ALA A 319 -15.75 7.16 10.54
C ALA A 319 -14.42 7.86 10.81
N PHE A 320 -13.96 8.73 9.91
CA PHE A 320 -12.72 9.50 10.11
C PHE A 320 -12.77 10.31 11.40
N SER A 321 -13.88 11.06 11.61
CA SER A 321 -14.08 11.86 12.83
C SER A 321 -14.12 11.01 14.10
N ALA A 322 -14.71 9.81 14.06
CA ALA A 322 -14.75 8.90 15.20
C ALA A 322 -13.38 8.36 15.57
N ILE A 323 -12.56 7.98 14.57
CA ILE A 323 -11.18 7.53 14.77
C ILE A 323 -10.34 8.67 15.35
N GLU A 324 -10.45 9.87 14.77
CA GLU A 324 -9.75 11.07 15.24
C GLU A 324 -10.10 11.42 16.69
N ALA A 325 -11.39 11.37 17.06
CA ALA A 325 -11.84 11.57 18.44
C ALA A 325 -11.29 10.48 19.39
N GLY A 326 -11.26 9.22 18.94
CA GLY A 326 -10.69 8.11 19.68
C GLY A 326 -9.20 8.29 19.95
N ILE A 327 -8.43 8.66 18.94
CA ILE A 327 -7.00 8.93 19.02
C ILE A 327 -6.73 10.09 19.98
N THR A 328 -7.43 11.19 19.81
CA THR A 328 -7.31 12.36 20.70
C THR A 328 -7.62 12.00 22.16
N LYS A 329 -8.68 11.22 22.39
CA LYS A 329 -9.07 10.78 23.74
C LYS A 329 -8.02 9.88 24.40
N HIS A 330 -7.40 8.96 23.66
CA HIS A 330 -6.52 7.95 24.24
C HIS A 330 -5.05 8.35 24.25
N TYR A 331 -4.59 9.11 23.26
CA TYR A 331 -3.19 9.50 23.10
C TYR A 331 -2.94 11.00 23.30
N GLY A 332 -3.97 11.84 23.18
CA GLY A 332 -3.83 13.30 23.32
C GLY A 332 -3.04 13.95 22.18
N VAL A 333 -2.96 13.30 21.02
CA VAL A 333 -2.15 13.74 19.88
C VAL A 333 -3.00 14.08 18.67
N VAL A 334 -2.40 14.80 17.73
CA VAL A 334 -3.01 15.09 16.44
C VAL A 334 -3.09 13.87 15.55
N THR A 335 -4.11 13.80 14.70
CA THR A 335 -4.20 12.82 13.63
C THR A 335 -3.78 13.42 12.30
N LEU A 336 -3.05 12.63 11.51
CA LEU A 336 -2.66 12.96 10.15
C LEU A 336 -3.43 12.05 9.18
N PRO A 337 -4.18 12.58 8.21
CA PRO A 337 -4.67 11.76 7.12
C PRO A 337 -3.47 11.30 6.29
N THR A 338 -3.37 10.03 5.95
CA THR A 338 -2.20 9.49 5.26
C THR A 338 -2.57 8.80 3.95
N MET A 339 -1.66 8.90 2.98
CA MET A 339 -1.67 8.10 1.78
C MET A 339 -0.62 7.00 1.89
N SER A 340 -1.03 5.73 1.75
CA SER A 340 -0.08 4.63 1.60
C SER A 340 0.62 4.69 0.25
N THR A 341 1.92 4.41 0.24
CA THR A 341 2.68 4.16 -0.99
C THR A 341 2.59 2.70 -1.44
N GLY A 342 2.05 1.83 -0.57
CA GLY A 342 1.63 0.46 -0.85
C GLY A 342 0.19 0.40 -1.37
N ALA A 343 -0.40 -0.79 -1.31
CA ALA A 343 -1.79 -1.06 -1.66
C ALA A 343 -2.32 -2.13 -0.71
N THR A 344 -3.61 -2.09 -0.43
CA THR A 344 -4.32 -3.03 0.44
C THR A 344 -5.62 -3.49 -0.20
N ASP A 345 -6.25 -4.49 0.37
CA ASP A 345 -7.56 -4.97 -0.10
C ASP A 345 -8.70 -3.98 0.16
N MET A 346 -8.46 -2.93 0.97
CA MET A 346 -9.38 -1.80 1.12
C MET A 346 -9.73 -1.11 -0.21
N ALA A 347 -8.88 -1.19 -1.22
CA ALA A 347 -9.14 -0.66 -2.55
C ALA A 347 -10.42 -1.24 -3.19
N TYR A 348 -10.77 -2.48 -2.87
CA TYR A 348 -11.94 -3.16 -3.39
C TYR A 348 -13.26 -2.71 -2.74
N LEU A 349 -13.20 -2.08 -1.58
CA LEU A 349 -14.34 -1.64 -0.77
C LEU A 349 -14.58 -0.12 -0.80
N ARG A 350 -13.76 0.64 -1.54
CA ARG A 350 -13.85 2.11 -1.68
C ARG A 350 -14.69 2.56 -2.85
#